data_fb5fb74a91be034d7263e4b6e6a7c8e0
#
_entry.id   fb5fb74a91be034d7263e4b6e6a7c8e0
#
_cell.length_a   1.000
_cell.length_b   1.000
_cell.length_c   1.000
_cell.angle_alpha   90.00
_cell.angle_beta   90.00
_cell.angle_gamma   90.00
#
_symmetry.space_group_name_H-M   'P 1'
#
loop_
_entity.id
_entity.type
_entity.pdbx_description
1 polymer ?
#
loop_
_entity_poly.entity_id
_entity_poly.type
_entity_poly.pdbx_seq_one_letter_code
_entity_poly.pdbx_strand_id
1 'polypeptide(L)'
;MSDDLFHGVLLDVNRTVRSSGIPGKLAEFDGWMVADSGTGIDGLNQAMVSEADGAVRSLESVEQWFNARGAGFHLVLRIPGDEVVFELAKARGYAQTRSQPLMAALMPLSSYPLAAGVTAAIVRDAEDIRNYLSVRGSS
;
A
#
# COMPACT_ATOMS: atom_id res chain seq x y z
N MET A 1 19.14 6.49 3.96
CA MET A 1 17.70 6.70 4.30
C MET A 1 17.35 5.72 5.42
N SER A 2 16.76 6.20 6.49
CA SER A 2 16.29 5.29 7.55
C SER A 2 15.06 4.51 7.06
N ASP A 3 14.85 3.32 7.63
CA ASP A 3 13.68 2.51 7.30
C ASP A 3 12.38 3.26 7.58
N ASP A 4 12.33 4.04 8.68
CA ASP A 4 11.14 4.82 9.03
C ASP A 4 10.84 5.92 8.02
N LEU A 5 11.88 6.61 7.53
CA LEU A 5 11.70 7.63 6.50
C LEU A 5 11.20 7.01 5.19
N PHE A 6 11.79 5.91 4.77
CA PHE A 6 11.37 5.22 3.56
C PHE A 6 9.94 4.71 3.68
N HIS A 7 9.59 4.16 4.83
CA HIS A 7 8.23 3.68 5.10
C HIS A 7 7.22 4.83 5.05
N GLY A 8 7.56 5.99 5.61
CA GLY A 8 6.72 7.18 5.56
C GLY A 8 6.48 7.67 4.13
N VAL A 9 7.52 7.68 3.30
CA VAL A 9 7.40 8.04 1.88
C VAL A 9 6.49 7.05 1.16
N LEU A 10 6.65 5.76 1.41
CA LEU A 10 5.82 4.72 0.80
C LEU A 10 4.34 4.88 1.18
N LEU A 11 4.05 5.18 2.44
CA LEU A 11 2.70 5.45 2.89
C LEU A 11 2.11 6.68 2.20
N ASP A 12 2.88 7.75 2.07
CA ASP A 12 2.42 8.98 1.40
C ASP A 12 2.12 8.74 -0.08
N VAL A 13 2.96 7.98 -0.76
CA VAL A 13 2.74 7.62 -2.16
C VAL A 13 1.45 6.82 -2.29
N ASN A 14 1.26 5.81 -1.46
CA ASN A 14 0.03 5.00 -1.48
C ASN A 14 -1.20 5.84 -1.19
N ARG A 15 -1.13 6.73 -0.21
CA ARG A 15 -2.24 7.63 0.13
C ARG A 15 -2.58 8.52 -1.05
N THR A 16 -1.59 9.10 -1.71
CA THR A 16 -1.80 9.97 -2.87
C THR A 16 -2.43 9.21 -4.03
N VAL A 17 -1.88 8.04 -4.37
CA VAL A 17 -2.41 7.24 -5.47
C VAL A 17 -3.87 6.84 -5.22
N ARG A 18 -4.16 6.39 -4.00
CA ARG A 18 -5.50 5.88 -3.69
C ARG A 18 -6.57 6.95 -3.50
N SER A 19 -6.16 8.18 -3.19
CA SER A 19 -7.10 9.28 -3.05
C SER A 19 -7.36 10.06 -4.34
N SER A 20 -6.61 9.81 -5.40
CA SER A 20 -6.61 10.61 -6.63
C SER A 20 -7.45 9.99 -7.74
N GLY A 21 -8.75 9.94 -7.55
CA GLY A 21 -9.69 9.53 -8.61
C GLY A 21 -9.83 8.03 -8.82
N ILE A 22 -9.34 7.22 -7.89
CA ILE A 22 -9.53 5.77 -7.91
C ILE A 22 -10.86 5.44 -7.21
N PRO A 23 -11.70 4.53 -7.78
CA PRO A 23 -12.88 4.06 -7.06
C PRO A 23 -12.48 3.40 -5.74
N GLY A 24 -13.29 3.56 -4.72
CA GLY A 24 -13.04 2.94 -3.43
C GLY A 24 -12.90 3.94 -2.32
N LYS A 25 -12.41 3.48 -1.18
CA LYS A 25 -12.28 4.30 0.03
C LYS A 25 -10.93 4.11 0.68
N LEU A 26 -10.42 5.22 1.20
CA LEU A 26 -9.24 5.27 2.06
C LEU A 26 -9.67 5.67 3.45
N ALA A 27 -9.15 5.00 4.48
CA ALA A 27 -9.35 5.36 5.87
C ALA A 27 -8.05 5.18 6.64
N GLU A 28 -7.95 5.84 7.79
CA GLU A 28 -6.80 5.68 8.67
C GLU A 28 -7.29 5.36 10.08
N PHE A 29 -6.65 4.38 10.69
CA PHE A 29 -6.84 4.00 12.09
C PHE A 29 -5.52 4.18 12.83
N ASP A 30 -5.56 4.06 14.14
CA ASP A 30 -4.33 4.09 14.93
C ASP A 30 -3.39 2.98 14.44
N GLY A 31 -2.29 3.37 13.82
CA GLY A 31 -1.29 2.45 13.30
C GLY A 31 -1.56 1.81 11.95
N TRP A 32 -2.69 2.12 11.29
CA TRP A 32 -3.06 1.54 10.00
C TRP A 32 -3.52 2.58 8.99
N MET A 33 -3.12 2.38 7.75
CA MET A 33 -3.75 3.00 6.59
C MET A 33 -4.46 1.89 5.81
N VAL A 34 -5.76 2.04 5.60
CA VAL A 34 -6.57 0.99 4.95
C VAL A 34 -7.19 1.52 3.67
N ALA A 35 -7.30 0.66 2.69
CA ALA A 35 -7.87 1.00 1.39
C ALA A 35 -8.72 -0.13 0.85
N ASP A 36 -9.97 0.18 0.54
CA ASP A 36 -10.87 -0.67 -0.24
C ASP A 36 -10.81 -0.17 -1.68
N SER A 37 -10.47 -1.04 -2.60
CA SER A 37 -10.33 -0.68 -4.01
C SER A 37 -11.66 -0.32 -4.69
N GLY A 38 -12.77 -0.77 -4.14
CA GLY A 38 -14.09 -0.59 -4.75
C GLY A 38 -14.36 -1.51 -5.94
N THR A 39 -13.47 -2.46 -6.21
CA THR A 39 -13.59 -3.35 -7.37
C THR A 39 -14.17 -4.72 -7.04
N GLY A 40 -14.30 -5.07 -5.76
CA GLY A 40 -14.68 -6.41 -5.33
C GLY A 40 -13.55 -7.44 -5.41
N ILE A 41 -12.36 -7.02 -5.77
CA ILE A 41 -11.16 -7.89 -5.82
C ILE A 41 -10.42 -7.78 -4.50
N ASP A 42 -10.46 -8.82 -3.70
CA ASP A 42 -9.88 -8.81 -2.35
C ASP A 42 -8.38 -8.50 -2.35
N GLY A 43 -7.66 -8.97 -3.33
CA GLY A 43 -6.21 -8.73 -3.43
C GLY A 43 -5.82 -7.26 -3.63
N LEU A 44 -6.76 -6.41 -4.00
CA LEU A 44 -6.54 -4.97 -4.16
C LEU A 44 -6.93 -4.18 -2.90
N ASN A 45 -7.50 -4.85 -1.90
CA ASN A 45 -7.86 -4.23 -0.63
C ASN A 45 -6.71 -4.46 0.35
N GLN A 46 -6.23 -3.41 0.97
CA GLN A 46 -5.02 -3.50 1.78
C GLN A 46 -5.15 -2.72 3.08
N ALA A 47 -4.56 -3.27 4.13
CA ALA A 47 -4.29 -2.55 5.38
C ALA A 47 -2.77 -2.53 5.57
N MET A 48 -2.18 -1.35 5.54
CA MET A 48 -0.75 -1.16 5.67
C MET A 48 -0.43 -0.57 7.03
N VAL A 49 0.55 -1.14 7.72
CA VAL A 49 0.99 -0.64 9.02
C VAL A 49 1.69 0.71 8.85
N SER A 50 1.23 1.71 9.59
CA SER A 50 1.90 3.00 9.69
C SER A 50 2.70 3.13 10.98
N GLU A 51 2.25 2.46 12.06
CA GLU A 51 2.93 2.47 13.35
C GLU A 51 2.57 1.19 14.09
N ALA A 52 3.57 0.42 14.51
CA ALA A 52 3.36 -0.95 14.98
C ALA A 52 2.54 -1.04 16.27
N ASP A 53 2.77 -0.17 17.25
CA ASP A 53 2.05 -0.23 18.52
C ASP A 53 0.56 0.07 18.33
N GLY A 54 0.25 1.08 17.54
CA GLY A 54 -1.13 1.38 17.19
C GLY A 54 -1.77 0.28 16.38
N ALA A 55 -1.02 -0.34 15.49
CA ALA A 55 -1.52 -1.43 14.66
C ALA A 55 -1.95 -2.63 15.51
N VAL A 56 -1.19 -2.96 16.54
CA VAL A 56 -1.57 -4.04 17.47
C VAL A 56 -2.89 -3.72 18.19
N ARG A 57 -3.04 -2.47 18.63
CA ARG A 57 -4.27 -2.05 19.34
C ARG A 57 -5.50 -2.01 18.46
N SER A 58 -5.34 -1.76 17.16
CA SER A 58 -6.45 -1.40 16.27
C SER A 58 -6.77 -2.45 15.22
N LEU A 59 -6.11 -3.61 15.22
CA LEU A 59 -6.35 -4.62 14.19
C LEU A 59 -7.82 -5.02 14.11
N GLU A 60 -8.49 -5.16 15.26
CA GLU A 60 -9.91 -5.50 15.27
C GLU A 60 -10.75 -4.43 14.58
N SER A 61 -10.43 -3.15 14.77
CA SER A 61 -11.13 -2.06 14.09
C SER A 61 -10.98 -2.15 12.57
N VAL A 62 -9.80 -2.52 12.10
CA VAL A 62 -9.54 -2.74 10.68
C VAL A 62 -10.39 -3.90 10.16
N GLU A 63 -10.43 -5.01 10.89
CA GLU A 63 -11.23 -6.17 10.51
C GLU A 63 -12.72 -5.80 10.43
N GLN A 64 -13.22 -5.06 11.41
CA GLN A 64 -14.63 -4.62 11.43
C GLN A 64 -14.94 -3.69 10.24
N TRP A 65 -14.01 -2.82 9.91
CA TRP A 65 -14.20 -1.90 8.78
C TRP A 65 -14.38 -2.64 7.45
N PHE A 66 -13.52 -3.63 7.18
CA PHE A 66 -13.65 -4.44 5.97
C PHE A 66 -14.89 -5.35 6.02
N ASN A 67 -15.20 -5.94 7.16
CA ASN A 67 -16.39 -6.77 7.32
C ASN A 67 -17.67 -5.99 7.03
N ALA A 68 -17.76 -4.76 7.54
CA ALA A 68 -18.91 -3.89 7.27
C ALA A 68 -19.07 -3.55 5.80
N ARG A 69 -17.99 -3.61 5.04
CA ARG A 69 -18.00 -3.36 3.59
C ARG A 69 -18.15 -4.64 2.76
N GLY A 70 -18.21 -5.79 3.41
CA GLY A 70 -18.30 -7.08 2.73
C GLY A 70 -17.07 -7.42 1.89
N ALA A 71 -15.90 -6.94 2.29
CA ALA A 71 -14.66 -7.06 1.52
C ALA A 71 -13.61 -7.88 2.26
N GLY A 72 -12.95 -8.78 1.55
CA GLY A 72 -11.70 -9.39 2.02
C GLY A 72 -10.53 -8.43 1.79
N PHE A 73 -9.40 -8.67 2.46
CA PHE A 73 -8.27 -7.75 2.41
C PHE A 73 -6.97 -8.45 2.76
N HIS A 74 -5.86 -7.79 2.47
CA HIS A 74 -4.52 -8.23 2.82
C HIS A 74 -3.91 -7.27 3.84
N LEU A 75 -3.20 -7.83 4.82
CA LEU A 75 -2.33 -7.03 5.69
C LEU A 75 -0.97 -6.88 5.01
N VAL A 76 -0.45 -5.67 4.99
CA VAL A 76 0.88 -5.37 4.46
C VAL A 76 1.78 -4.95 5.62
N LEU A 77 2.76 -5.78 5.91
CA LEU A 77 3.66 -5.61 7.03
C LEU A 77 5.09 -5.44 6.53
N ARG A 78 5.84 -4.68 7.27
CA ARG A 78 7.26 -4.45 7.01
C ARG A 78 8.09 -5.38 7.88
N ILE A 79 8.98 -6.16 7.28
CA ILE A 79 9.92 -7.01 8.00
C ILE A 79 11.34 -6.67 7.51
N PRO A 80 12.25 -6.24 8.38
CA PRO A 80 12.06 -5.98 9.81
C PRO A 80 11.24 -4.71 10.07
N GLY A 81 10.64 -4.64 11.23
CA GLY A 81 9.93 -3.47 11.75
C GLY A 81 8.59 -3.77 12.37
N ASP A 82 7.80 -4.65 11.78
CA ASP A 82 6.44 -4.94 12.22
C ASP A 82 6.26 -6.37 12.75
N GLU A 83 7.32 -6.94 13.34
CA GLU A 83 7.30 -8.32 13.82
C GLU A 83 6.20 -8.58 14.85
N VAL A 84 5.93 -7.61 15.73
CA VAL A 84 4.89 -7.77 16.75
C VAL A 84 3.51 -7.87 16.10
N VAL A 85 3.28 -7.13 15.01
CA VAL A 85 2.03 -7.20 14.25
C VAL A 85 1.95 -8.52 13.50
N PHE A 86 3.07 -8.97 12.94
CA PHE A 86 3.14 -10.25 12.24
C PHE A 86 2.76 -11.42 13.17
N GLU A 87 3.30 -11.45 14.40
CA GLU A 87 2.97 -12.49 15.36
C GLU A 87 1.51 -12.42 15.79
N LEU A 88 0.96 -11.23 15.99
CA LEU A 88 -0.45 -11.05 16.30
C LEU A 88 -1.34 -11.56 15.15
N ALA A 89 -1.00 -11.23 13.92
CA ALA A 89 -1.74 -11.67 12.75
C ALA A 89 -1.75 -13.20 12.65
N LYS A 90 -0.60 -13.84 12.85
CA LYS A 90 -0.52 -15.30 12.87
C LYS A 90 -1.42 -15.89 13.93
N ALA A 91 -1.42 -15.33 15.13
CA ALA A 91 -2.26 -15.81 16.24
C ALA A 91 -3.75 -15.66 15.93
N ARG A 92 -4.12 -14.71 15.10
CA ARG A 92 -5.51 -14.49 14.68
C ARG A 92 -5.89 -15.28 13.42
N GLY A 93 -5.01 -16.13 12.89
CA GLY A 93 -5.32 -17.00 11.77
C GLY A 93 -4.93 -16.47 10.39
N TYR A 94 -4.22 -15.35 10.30
CA TYR A 94 -3.71 -14.89 9.03
C TYR A 94 -2.58 -15.79 8.55
N ALA A 95 -2.55 -16.04 7.23
CA ALA A 95 -1.48 -16.79 6.60
C ALA A 95 -0.64 -15.86 5.71
N GLN A 96 0.66 -16.07 5.71
CA GLN A 96 1.54 -15.33 4.80
C GLN A 96 1.32 -15.82 3.38
N THR A 97 0.88 -14.91 2.50
CA THR A 97 0.61 -15.25 1.10
C THR A 97 1.79 -14.90 0.19
N ARG A 98 2.54 -13.87 0.54
CA ARG A 98 3.62 -13.39 -0.32
C ARG A 98 4.61 -12.55 0.48
N SER A 99 5.87 -12.59 0.05
CA SER A 99 6.91 -11.68 0.53
C SER A 99 7.56 -11.00 -0.66
N GLN A 100 7.77 -9.70 -0.56
CA GLN A 100 8.42 -8.92 -1.60
C GLN A 100 9.53 -8.06 -1.01
N PRO A 101 10.72 -8.03 -1.64
CA PRO A 101 11.75 -7.10 -1.20
C PRO A 101 11.33 -5.67 -1.52
N LEU A 102 11.60 -4.76 -0.61
CA LEU A 102 11.50 -3.34 -0.85
C LEU A 102 12.89 -2.79 -1.12
N MET A 103 13.01 -1.99 -2.15
CA MET A 103 14.26 -1.38 -2.54
C MET A 103 14.12 0.13 -2.54
N ALA A 104 15.15 0.80 -2.05
CA ALA A 104 15.25 2.25 -2.11
C ALA A 104 16.60 2.62 -2.70
N ALA A 105 16.63 3.69 -3.49
CA ALA A 105 17.86 4.22 -4.04
C ALA A 105 18.09 5.61 -3.47
N LEU A 106 19.34 5.86 -3.07
CA LEU A 106 19.76 7.20 -2.68
C LEU A 106 20.11 8.01 -3.92
N MET A 107 19.68 9.25 -3.93
CA MET A 107 19.95 10.14 -5.03
C MET A 107 21.43 10.54 -5.11
N PRO A 108 21.98 10.86 -6.31
CA PRO A 108 21.32 10.76 -7.60
C PRO A 108 21.38 9.35 -8.20
N LEU A 109 20.38 9.01 -8.99
CA LEU A 109 20.39 7.80 -9.79
C LEU A 109 21.03 8.10 -11.15
N SER A 110 21.71 7.09 -11.70
CA SER A 110 22.18 7.17 -13.07
C SER A 110 21.00 7.12 -14.03
N SER A 111 21.03 7.99 -15.04
CA SER A 111 20.03 7.96 -16.10
C SER A 111 20.39 6.89 -17.12
N TYR A 112 19.40 6.12 -17.55
CA TYR A 112 19.54 5.20 -18.66
C TYR A 112 18.81 5.75 -19.87
N PRO A 113 19.40 5.66 -21.08
CA PRO A 113 18.70 6.10 -22.28
C PRO A 113 17.47 5.22 -22.50
N LEU A 114 16.36 5.87 -22.89
CA LEU A 114 15.13 5.16 -23.22
C LEU A 114 15.18 4.72 -24.68
N ALA A 115 14.52 3.60 -24.99
CA ALA A 115 14.37 3.15 -26.36
C ALA A 115 13.53 4.14 -27.16
N ALA A 116 13.71 4.17 -28.47
CA ALA A 116 12.93 5.06 -29.34
C ALA A 116 11.44 4.78 -29.20
N GLY A 117 10.65 5.84 -29.07
CA GLY A 117 9.21 5.73 -28.86
C GLY A 117 8.78 5.53 -27.41
N VAL A 118 9.73 5.41 -26.49
CA VAL A 118 9.45 5.29 -25.06
C VAL A 118 9.70 6.63 -24.37
N THR A 119 8.74 7.07 -23.58
CA THR A 119 8.87 8.28 -22.78
C THR A 119 8.64 7.95 -21.30
N ALA A 120 9.26 8.72 -20.43
CA ALA A 120 9.07 8.61 -18.99
C ALA A 120 8.52 9.94 -18.47
N ALA A 121 7.57 9.85 -17.55
CA ALA A 121 6.97 11.03 -16.95
C ALA A 121 6.77 10.80 -15.46
N ILE A 122 6.89 11.89 -14.69
CA ILE A 122 6.59 11.86 -13.26
C ILE A 122 5.07 12.01 -13.11
N VAL A 123 4.46 11.09 -12.37
CA VAL A 123 3.04 11.18 -12.04
C VAL A 123 2.86 12.32 -11.04
N ARG A 124 2.02 13.31 -11.37
CA ARG A 124 1.86 14.55 -10.59
C ARG A 124 0.42 14.83 -10.18
N ASP A 125 -0.56 14.29 -10.90
CA ASP A 125 -1.95 14.64 -10.69
C ASP A 125 -2.88 13.45 -11.01
N ALA A 126 -4.18 13.68 -10.85
CA ALA A 126 -5.18 12.63 -11.06
C ALA A 126 -5.25 12.18 -12.53
N GLU A 127 -4.94 13.05 -13.48
CA GLU A 127 -4.93 12.69 -14.90
C GLU A 127 -3.79 11.71 -15.21
N ASP A 128 -2.60 11.98 -14.69
CA ASP A 128 -1.43 11.09 -14.84
C ASP A 128 -1.71 9.72 -14.23
N ILE A 129 -2.37 9.69 -13.08
CA ILE A 129 -2.75 8.44 -12.42
C ILE A 129 -3.76 7.66 -13.27
N ARG A 130 -4.76 8.33 -13.84
CA ARG A 130 -5.73 7.68 -14.71
C ARG A 130 -5.05 7.09 -15.95
N ASN A 131 -4.09 7.81 -16.54
CA ASN A 131 -3.32 7.32 -17.68
C ASN A 131 -2.52 6.07 -17.31
N TYR A 132 -1.87 6.08 -16.16
CA TYR A 132 -1.15 4.91 -15.66
C TYR A 132 -2.08 3.70 -15.47
N LEU A 133 -3.23 3.90 -14.85
CA LEU A 133 -4.20 2.84 -14.62
C LEU A 133 -4.78 2.30 -15.93
N SER A 134 -5.00 3.15 -16.92
CA SER A 134 -5.45 2.74 -18.25
C SER A 134 -4.47 1.78 -18.89
N VAL A 135 -3.18 2.08 -18.82
CA VAL A 135 -2.13 1.20 -19.37
C VAL A 135 -2.11 -0.14 -18.63
N ARG A 136 -2.20 -0.13 -17.31
CA ARG A 136 -2.24 -1.36 -16.52
C ARG A 136 -3.48 -2.19 -16.78
N GLY A 137 -4.61 -1.55 -16.98
CA GLY A 137 -5.86 -2.24 -17.25
C GLY A 137 -5.94 -2.87 -18.62
N SER A 138 -5.10 -2.45 -19.56
CA SER A 138 -5.06 -2.96 -20.93
C SER A 138 -4.07 -4.12 -21.13
N SER A 139 -3.26 -4.41 -20.12
CA SER A 139 -2.23 -5.46 -20.22
C SER A 139 -2.72 -6.83 -19.81
#